data_0b51ea38d3d49d400292ad85fd43661f
#
_entry.id   0b51ea38d3d49d400292ad85fd43661f
#
_cell.length_a   1.000
_cell.length_b   1.000
_cell.length_c   1.000
_cell.angle_alpha   90.00
_cell.angle_beta   90.00
_cell.angle_gamma   90.00
#
_symmetry.space_group_name_H-M   'P 1'
#
loop_
_entity.id
_entity.type
_entity.pdbx_description
1 polymer ?
#
loop_
_entity_poly.entity_id
_entity_poly.type
_entity_poly.pdbx_seq_one_letter_code
_entity_poly.pdbx_strand_id
1 'polypeptide(L)'
;MSYVRGRTLYSYIEKYWKPDTAAENARAFLEILAQTAYILHHLQSRLRLNHRDVKVNNLMVRARKDPVILTLGEVSVPTLFEVTLIDFGFACVGCPPPRAPNTVFQAGSWFPMGELCCKQGRDLAQLLYCIHCYFPLNTFLPAGLWSAVRSWMQIPWSGGVADGFHGFTKEGRPRRTGAAGKPEYHTGIYEFLRRMDVDPVACAPTTIFRECARLLPTMIT
;
A
#
# COMPACT_ATOMS: atom_id res chain seq x y z
N MET A 1 -26.56 3.87 1.84
CA MET A 1 -25.15 3.89 1.41
C MET A 1 -24.85 5.24 0.80
N SER A 2 -23.85 5.96 1.29
CA SER A 2 -23.39 7.19 0.66
C SER A 2 -22.47 6.85 -0.52
N TYR A 3 -22.70 7.52 -1.65
CA TYR A 3 -21.84 7.35 -2.83
C TYR A 3 -20.48 7.99 -2.58
N VAL A 4 -19.38 7.22 -2.74
CA VAL A 4 -18.02 7.74 -2.67
C VAL A 4 -17.63 8.30 -4.04
N ARG A 5 -17.37 9.61 -4.08
CA ARG A 5 -16.95 10.30 -5.31
C ARG A 5 -15.48 9.98 -5.61
N GLY A 6 -15.15 9.82 -6.89
CA GLY A 6 -13.79 9.56 -7.34
C GLY A 6 -13.72 8.34 -8.25
N ARG A 7 -12.52 7.82 -8.42
CA ARG A 7 -12.25 6.57 -9.14
C ARG A 7 -11.32 5.69 -8.31
N THR A 8 -11.27 4.40 -8.57
CA THR A 8 -10.31 3.54 -7.89
C THR A 8 -8.88 3.97 -8.22
N LEU A 9 -7.95 3.72 -7.31
CA LEU A 9 -6.52 3.99 -7.55
C LEU A 9 -6.03 3.24 -8.81
N TYR A 10 -6.54 2.03 -9.05
CA TYR A 10 -6.28 1.30 -10.29
C TYR A 10 -6.62 2.15 -11.53
N SER A 11 -7.88 2.60 -11.63
CA SER A 11 -8.34 3.41 -12.76
C SER A 11 -7.67 4.79 -12.85
N TYR A 12 -7.21 5.32 -11.70
CA TYR A 12 -6.42 6.56 -11.69
C TYR A 12 -5.06 6.35 -12.32
N ILE A 13 -4.31 5.35 -11.86
CA ILE A 13 -2.97 5.03 -12.38
C ILE A 13 -3.05 4.67 -13.88
N GLU A 14 -3.93 3.76 -14.24
CA GLU A 14 -4.11 3.32 -15.63
C GLU A 14 -4.36 4.50 -16.58
N LYS A 15 -5.13 5.50 -16.14
CA LYS A 15 -5.49 6.65 -16.97
C LYS A 15 -4.39 7.71 -17.04
N TYR A 16 -3.74 8.01 -15.92
CA TYR A 16 -2.93 9.23 -15.81
C TYR A 16 -1.44 8.99 -15.75
N TRP A 17 -0.98 7.83 -15.27
CA TRP A 17 0.45 7.58 -15.22
C TRP A 17 1.02 7.20 -16.57
N LYS A 18 2.11 7.88 -16.93
CA LYS A 18 2.86 7.61 -18.14
C LYS A 18 4.34 7.47 -17.80
N PRO A 19 5.11 6.60 -18.50
CA PRO A 19 6.55 6.46 -18.25
C PRO A 19 7.34 7.76 -18.45
N ASP A 20 6.91 8.61 -19.34
CA ASP A 20 7.52 9.90 -19.68
C ASP A 20 7.16 11.04 -18.71
N THR A 21 6.22 10.83 -17.80
CA THR A 21 5.82 11.79 -16.76
C THR A 21 6.20 11.30 -15.36
N ALA A 22 7.40 10.77 -15.21
CA ALA A 22 7.83 10.13 -13.95
C ALA A 22 7.83 11.08 -12.74
N ALA A 23 8.10 12.38 -12.93
CA ALA A 23 8.08 13.37 -11.86
C ALA A 23 6.65 13.64 -11.36
N GLU A 24 5.70 13.82 -12.28
CA GLU A 24 4.28 14.01 -11.95
C GLU A 24 3.69 12.75 -11.31
N ASN A 25 4.04 11.58 -11.82
CA ASN A 25 3.66 10.31 -11.22
C ASN A 25 4.19 10.19 -9.79
N ALA A 26 5.46 10.57 -9.56
CA ALA A 26 6.10 10.52 -8.26
C ALA A 26 5.38 11.44 -7.25
N ARG A 27 5.06 12.66 -7.66
CA ARG A 27 4.31 13.60 -6.83
C ARG A 27 2.94 13.04 -6.45
N ALA A 28 2.16 12.62 -7.45
CA ALA A 28 0.84 12.03 -7.20
C ALA A 28 0.93 10.78 -6.31
N PHE A 29 1.92 9.92 -6.56
CA PHE A 29 2.18 8.73 -5.75
C PHE A 29 2.42 9.09 -4.29
N LEU A 30 3.34 10.03 -4.01
CA LEU A 30 3.69 10.43 -2.66
C LEU A 30 2.53 11.11 -1.92
N GLU A 31 1.75 11.98 -2.59
CA GLU A 31 0.58 12.62 -2.01
C GLU A 31 -0.53 11.60 -1.66
N ILE A 32 -0.83 10.66 -2.55
CA ILE A 32 -1.81 9.59 -2.32
C ILE A 32 -1.33 8.65 -1.21
N LEU A 33 -0.05 8.29 -1.22
CA LEU A 33 0.54 7.41 -0.22
C LEU A 33 0.55 8.06 1.17
N ALA A 34 0.91 9.35 1.26
CA ALA A 34 0.87 10.11 2.50
C ALA A 34 -0.54 10.15 3.10
N GLN A 35 -1.56 10.41 2.26
CA GLN A 35 -2.94 10.43 2.74
C GLN A 35 -3.42 9.04 3.17
N THR A 36 -3.04 7.99 2.44
CA THR A 36 -3.36 6.61 2.84
C THR A 36 -2.69 6.26 4.17
N ALA A 37 -1.42 6.63 4.34
CA ALA A 37 -0.69 6.46 5.59
C ALA A 37 -1.35 7.22 6.75
N TYR A 38 -1.77 8.46 6.52
CA TYR A 38 -2.49 9.26 7.50
C TYR A 38 -3.78 8.58 7.97
N ILE A 39 -4.60 8.09 7.04
CA ILE A 39 -5.84 7.36 7.34
C ILE A 39 -5.54 6.09 8.15
N LEU A 40 -4.61 5.27 7.70
CA LEU A 40 -4.24 4.03 8.36
C LEU A 40 -3.65 4.26 9.76
N HIS A 41 -2.88 5.33 9.94
CA HIS A 41 -2.40 5.71 11.28
C HIS A 41 -3.57 5.96 12.24
N HIS A 42 -4.58 6.72 11.82
CA HIS A 42 -5.74 7.00 12.67
C HIS A 42 -6.59 5.76 12.94
N LEU A 43 -6.76 4.89 11.95
CA LEU A 43 -7.44 3.61 12.15
C LEU A 43 -6.71 2.71 13.15
N GLN A 44 -5.40 2.60 13.01
CA GLN A 44 -4.57 1.79 13.90
C GLN A 44 -4.49 2.36 15.32
N SER A 45 -4.25 3.67 15.45
CA SER A 45 -4.06 4.31 16.75
C SER A 45 -5.34 4.40 17.57
N ARG A 46 -6.49 4.64 16.93
CA ARG A 46 -7.78 4.84 17.60
C ARG A 46 -8.59 3.56 17.76
N LEU A 47 -8.55 2.68 16.76
CA LEU A 47 -9.39 1.50 16.67
C LEU A 47 -8.59 0.20 16.74
N ARG A 48 -7.26 0.26 16.72
CA ARG A 48 -6.39 -0.92 16.58
C ARG A 48 -6.83 -1.78 15.38
N LEU A 49 -7.08 -1.10 14.25
CA LEU A 49 -7.64 -1.72 13.06
C LEU A 49 -6.55 -1.92 12.00
N ASN A 50 -6.44 -3.13 11.47
CA ASN A 50 -5.85 -3.38 10.16
C ASN A 50 -6.97 -3.65 9.15
N HIS A 51 -6.86 -3.03 8.00
CA HIS A 51 -7.82 -3.20 6.92
C HIS A 51 -7.70 -4.57 6.23
N ARG A 52 -6.49 -5.08 6.13
CA ARG A 52 -6.11 -6.38 5.59
C ARG A 52 -6.35 -6.61 4.09
N ASP A 53 -7.03 -5.71 3.42
CA ASP A 53 -7.27 -5.78 1.97
C ASP A 53 -7.03 -4.43 1.28
N VAL A 54 -5.96 -3.73 1.70
CA VAL A 54 -5.57 -2.45 1.07
C VAL A 54 -4.92 -2.73 -0.27
N LYS A 55 -5.68 -2.50 -1.33
CA LYS A 55 -5.28 -2.72 -2.73
C LYS A 55 -5.78 -1.59 -3.63
N VAL A 56 -5.26 -1.51 -4.84
CA VAL A 56 -5.58 -0.42 -5.80
C VAL A 56 -7.07 -0.28 -6.10
N ASN A 57 -7.87 -1.35 -5.93
CA ASN A 57 -9.33 -1.30 -6.14
C ASN A 57 -10.10 -0.86 -4.89
N ASN A 58 -9.49 -0.91 -3.71
CA ASN A 58 -10.11 -0.57 -2.43
C ASN A 58 -9.72 0.84 -1.93
N LEU A 59 -9.00 1.60 -2.75
CA LEU A 59 -8.77 3.02 -2.56
C LEU A 59 -9.51 3.81 -3.64
N MET A 60 -10.40 4.70 -3.21
CA MET A 60 -10.99 5.72 -4.08
C MET A 60 -10.15 6.99 -4.03
N VAL A 61 -9.84 7.55 -5.20
CA VAL A 61 -8.99 8.74 -5.33
C VAL A 61 -9.74 9.82 -6.11
N ARG A 62 -9.71 11.04 -5.58
CA ARG A 62 -10.29 12.23 -6.22
C ARG A 62 -9.28 13.37 -6.15
N ALA A 63 -8.97 13.98 -7.29
CA ALA A 63 -8.19 15.22 -7.32
C ALA A 63 -9.02 16.39 -6.76
N ARG A 64 -8.37 17.28 -6.01
CA ARG A 64 -8.92 18.52 -5.46
C ARG A 64 -8.35 19.72 -6.19
N LYS A 65 -9.08 20.83 -6.15
CA LYS A 65 -8.58 22.12 -6.67
C LYS A 65 -7.62 22.76 -5.70
N ASP A 66 -7.97 22.72 -4.41
CA ASP A 66 -7.20 23.32 -3.33
C ASP A 66 -6.53 22.25 -2.49
N PRO A 67 -5.27 22.47 -2.07
CA PRO A 67 -4.56 21.52 -1.23
C PRO A 67 -5.18 21.44 0.16
N VAL A 68 -5.13 20.24 0.73
CA VAL A 68 -5.40 19.99 2.14
C VAL A 68 -4.07 19.68 2.82
N ILE A 69 -3.86 20.26 3.98
CA ILE A 69 -2.67 19.96 4.79
C ILE A 69 -3.02 18.85 5.78
N LEU A 70 -2.32 17.74 5.65
CA LEU A 70 -2.37 16.65 6.61
C LEU A 70 -1.26 16.83 7.63
N THR A 71 -1.57 16.76 8.91
CA THR A 71 -0.57 16.92 9.97
C THR A 71 -0.55 15.68 10.87
N LEU A 72 0.63 15.12 11.08
CA LEU A 72 0.88 14.00 11.96
C LEU A 72 2.09 14.30 12.86
N GLY A 73 1.83 14.62 14.13
CA GLY A 73 2.84 15.20 15.01
C GLY A 73 3.32 16.54 14.48
N GLU A 74 4.62 16.70 14.32
CA GLU A 74 5.26 17.93 13.81
C GLU A 74 5.38 17.96 12.28
N VAL A 75 4.98 16.90 11.61
CA VAL A 75 5.14 16.74 10.16
C VAL A 75 3.84 17.07 9.46
N SER A 76 3.93 17.91 8.42
CA SER A 76 2.79 18.29 7.58
C SER A 76 3.06 17.97 6.10
N VAL A 77 2.04 17.50 5.42
CA VAL A 77 2.06 17.16 3.99
C VAL A 77 0.89 17.85 3.31
N PRO A 78 1.14 18.76 2.35
CA PRO A 78 0.08 19.25 1.48
C PRO A 78 -0.27 18.18 0.45
N THR A 79 -1.56 18.00 0.17
CA THR A 79 -2.04 17.06 -0.85
C THR A 79 -3.17 17.66 -1.66
N LEU A 80 -3.13 17.45 -2.97
CA LEU A 80 -4.21 17.78 -3.92
C LEU A 80 -5.15 16.60 -4.16
N PHE A 81 -5.06 15.56 -3.36
CA PHE A 81 -5.91 14.39 -3.47
C PHE A 81 -6.81 14.24 -2.25
N GLU A 82 -7.92 13.56 -2.47
CA GLU A 82 -8.76 12.98 -1.44
C GLU A 82 -8.77 11.47 -1.65
N VAL A 83 -8.35 10.75 -0.64
CA VAL A 83 -8.33 9.28 -0.63
C VAL A 83 -9.41 8.78 0.33
N THR A 84 -10.18 7.80 -0.11
CA THR A 84 -11.14 7.10 0.73
C THR A 84 -10.87 5.61 0.66
N LEU A 85 -10.67 4.99 1.82
CA LEU A 85 -10.59 3.54 1.97
C LEU A 85 -12.02 2.97 1.94
N ILE A 86 -12.20 1.88 1.18
CA ILE A 86 -13.48 1.16 1.07
C ILE A 86 -13.26 -0.33 1.26
N ASP A 87 -14.34 -1.06 1.46
CA ASP A 87 -14.35 -2.53 1.59
C ASP A 87 -13.58 -3.06 2.82
N PHE A 88 -14.16 -2.82 3.98
CA PHE A 88 -13.65 -3.30 5.28
C PHE A 88 -14.05 -4.74 5.61
N GLY A 89 -14.50 -5.52 4.62
CA GLY A 89 -14.97 -6.90 4.82
C GLY A 89 -13.93 -7.85 5.44
N PHE A 90 -12.65 -7.52 5.34
CA PHE A 90 -11.56 -8.28 5.92
C PHE A 90 -10.87 -7.61 7.10
N ALA A 91 -11.39 -6.47 7.53
CA ALA A 91 -10.76 -5.71 8.59
C ALA A 91 -10.76 -6.47 9.92
N CYS A 92 -9.69 -6.26 10.67
CA CYS A 92 -9.50 -6.78 12.01
C CYS A 92 -9.46 -5.61 12.99
N VAL A 93 -10.26 -5.64 14.05
CA VAL A 93 -10.44 -4.55 15.00
C VAL A 93 -10.21 -5.04 16.43
N GLY A 94 -9.57 -4.19 17.24
CA GLY A 94 -9.59 -4.31 18.71
C GLY A 94 -8.83 -5.49 19.27
N CYS A 95 -7.84 -6.03 18.57
CA CYS A 95 -7.04 -7.13 19.09
C CYS A 95 -6.29 -6.72 20.36
N PRO A 96 -6.52 -7.39 21.49
CA PRO A 96 -5.64 -7.24 22.63
C PRO A 96 -4.27 -7.83 22.30
N PRO A 97 -3.17 -7.22 22.75
CA PRO A 97 -1.87 -7.86 22.64
C PRO A 97 -1.83 -9.12 23.53
N PRO A 98 -1.13 -10.17 23.15
CA PRO A 98 -0.52 -10.48 21.85
C PRO A 98 -1.09 -11.74 21.15
N ARG A 99 -2.28 -12.23 21.42
CA ARG A 99 -2.56 -13.66 21.12
C ARG A 99 -3.92 -14.02 20.54
N ALA A 100 -4.83 -13.10 20.33
CA ALA A 100 -6.13 -13.48 19.80
C ALA A 100 -6.25 -13.10 18.32
N PRO A 101 -6.45 -14.06 17.41
CA PRO A 101 -6.91 -13.78 16.07
C PRO A 101 -8.39 -13.35 16.14
N ASN A 102 -8.64 -12.10 16.49
CA ASN A 102 -9.98 -11.54 16.41
C ASN A 102 -10.21 -11.11 14.96
N THR A 103 -10.61 -12.04 14.14
CA THR A 103 -11.19 -11.76 12.84
C THR A 103 -12.67 -11.51 13.05
N VAL A 104 -13.13 -10.29 12.80
CA VAL A 104 -14.56 -9.97 12.79
C VAL A 104 -15.27 -10.75 11.67
N PHE A 105 -14.53 -11.15 10.64
CA PHE A 105 -15.01 -12.03 9.59
C PHE A 105 -13.95 -13.09 9.26
N GLN A 106 -14.26 -14.33 9.59
CA GLN A 106 -13.61 -15.49 8.99
C GLN A 106 -14.25 -15.77 7.64
N ALA A 107 -14.04 -14.90 6.68
CA ALA A 107 -14.56 -15.10 5.34
C ALA A 107 -13.61 -16.00 4.55
N GLY A 108 -13.84 -17.30 4.63
CA GLY A 108 -13.28 -18.28 3.72
C GLY A 108 -11.79 -18.59 3.87
N SER A 109 -11.37 -19.60 3.09
CA SER A 109 -10.01 -20.16 3.04
C SER A 109 -8.91 -19.24 2.50
N TRP A 110 -9.24 -18.02 2.10
CA TRP A 110 -8.33 -17.07 1.46
C TRP A 110 -7.53 -16.24 2.45
N PHE A 111 -7.97 -16.14 3.72
CA PHE A 111 -7.24 -15.44 4.76
C PHE A 111 -6.51 -16.43 5.63
N PRO A 112 -5.22 -16.23 5.87
CA PRO A 112 -4.50 -17.06 6.80
C PRO A 112 -5.13 -16.93 8.19
N MET A 113 -5.85 -17.98 8.59
CA MET A 113 -6.24 -18.15 9.98
C MET A 113 -4.97 -18.10 10.83
N GLY A 114 -4.91 -17.16 11.77
CA GLY A 114 -3.74 -16.95 12.63
C GLY A 114 -2.83 -15.80 12.24
N GLU A 115 -3.14 -15.01 11.21
CA GLU A 115 -2.42 -13.73 11.03
C GLU A 115 -2.70 -12.81 12.22
N LEU A 116 -1.63 -12.39 12.92
CA LEU A 116 -1.74 -11.45 14.03
C LEU A 116 -2.34 -10.13 13.54
N CYS A 117 -3.38 -9.68 14.25
CA CYS A 117 -3.97 -8.38 14.02
C CYS A 117 -3.09 -7.26 14.58
N CYS A 118 -3.30 -6.04 14.08
CA CYS A 118 -2.58 -4.82 14.48
C CYS A 118 -1.08 -4.81 14.16
N LYS A 119 -0.69 -5.38 13.02
CA LYS A 119 0.63 -5.15 12.43
C LYS A 119 0.69 -3.75 11.83
N GLN A 120 1.69 -2.96 12.23
CA GLN A 120 1.76 -1.55 11.84
C GLN A 120 1.99 -1.36 10.32
N GLY A 121 2.95 -2.07 9.76
CA GLY A 121 3.34 -1.88 8.36
C GLY A 121 2.53 -2.69 7.34
N ARG A 122 1.70 -3.62 7.79
CA ARG A 122 1.04 -4.62 6.94
C ARG A 122 0.24 -4.03 5.78
N ASP A 123 -0.62 -3.09 6.08
CA ASP A 123 -1.59 -2.57 5.10
C ASP A 123 -0.90 -1.75 4.00
N LEU A 124 0.11 -0.94 4.37
CA LEU A 124 0.90 -0.19 3.40
C LEU A 124 1.86 -1.08 2.60
N ALA A 125 2.46 -2.09 3.22
CA ALA A 125 3.26 -3.08 2.50
C ALA A 125 2.41 -3.78 1.44
N GLN A 126 1.19 -4.19 1.78
CA GLN A 126 0.25 -4.78 0.84
C GLN A 126 -0.10 -3.84 -0.31
N LEU A 127 -0.37 -2.56 -0.02
CA LEU A 127 -0.68 -1.57 -1.04
C LEU A 127 0.47 -1.37 -2.02
N LEU A 128 1.67 -1.12 -1.51
CA LEU A 128 2.86 -0.89 -2.34
C LEU A 128 3.15 -2.08 -3.24
N TYR A 129 3.01 -3.26 -2.68
CA TYR A 129 3.16 -4.50 -3.43
C TYR A 129 2.09 -4.64 -4.52
N CYS A 130 0.84 -4.34 -4.19
CA CYS A 130 -0.27 -4.35 -5.14
C CYS A 130 -0.05 -3.37 -6.29
N ILE A 131 0.35 -2.14 -5.98
CA ILE A 131 0.64 -1.13 -7.02
C ILE A 131 1.73 -1.67 -7.94
N HIS A 132 2.84 -2.17 -7.39
CA HIS A 132 3.97 -2.67 -8.17
C HIS A 132 3.61 -3.87 -9.06
N CYS A 133 2.72 -4.73 -8.60
CA CYS A 133 2.24 -5.87 -9.39
C CYS A 133 1.47 -5.47 -10.64
N TYR A 134 0.60 -4.48 -10.52
CA TYR A 134 -0.22 -4.01 -11.64
C TYR A 134 0.50 -2.97 -12.50
N PHE A 135 1.28 -2.13 -11.85
CA PHE A 135 1.98 -1.00 -12.45
C PHE A 135 3.43 -1.01 -11.97
N PRO A 136 4.37 -1.61 -12.73
CA PRO A 136 5.76 -1.72 -12.32
C PRO A 136 6.35 -0.36 -11.93
N LEU A 137 6.53 -0.11 -10.64
CA LEU A 137 6.91 1.20 -10.10
C LEU A 137 8.26 1.69 -10.64
N ASN A 138 9.16 0.77 -10.97
CA ASN A 138 10.43 1.10 -11.62
C ASN A 138 10.29 1.68 -13.04
N THR A 139 9.12 1.52 -13.67
CA THR A 139 8.82 2.10 -14.99
C THR A 139 8.19 3.49 -14.86
N PHE A 140 7.45 3.74 -13.77
CA PHE A 140 6.62 4.94 -13.61
C PHE A 140 7.20 5.96 -12.66
N LEU A 141 8.18 5.58 -11.82
CA LEU A 141 8.78 6.44 -10.82
C LEU A 141 10.26 6.70 -11.10
N PRO A 142 10.80 7.87 -10.71
CA PRO A 142 12.23 8.11 -10.76
C PRO A 142 13.02 7.06 -9.96
N ALA A 143 14.23 6.73 -10.42
CA ALA A 143 15.04 5.67 -9.84
C ALA A 143 15.30 5.84 -8.33
N GLY A 144 15.51 7.08 -7.88
CA GLY A 144 15.72 7.39 -6.45
C GLY A 144 14.49 7.10 -5.60
N LEU A 145 13.30 7.46 -6.08
CA LEU A 145 12.05 7.15 -5.39
C LEU A 145 11.77 5.64 -5.40
N TRP A 146 11.98 4.99 -6.53
CA TRP A 146 11.85 3.54 -6.59
C TRP A 146 12.77 2.82 -5.59
N SER A 147 14.02 3.27 -5.47
CA SER A 147 14.95 2.73 -4.48
C SER A 147 14.43 2.89 -3.03
N ALA A 148 13.86 4.06 -2.71
CA ALA A 148 13.23 4.29 -1.40
C ALA A 148 12.04 3.35 -1.18
N VAL A 149 11.13 3.25 -2.16
CA VAL A 149 9.96 2.34 -2.06
C VAL A 149 10.39 0.90 -1.84
N ARG A 150 11.41 0.43 -2.54
CA ARG A 150 11.97 -0.91 -2.33
C ARG A 150 12.45 -1.13 -0.90
N SER A 151 13.13 -0.14 -0.32
CA SER A 151 13.61 -0.24 1.06
C SER A 151 12.47 -0.30 2.08
N TRP A 152 11.36 0.40 1.82
CA TRP A 152 10.18 0.32 2.68
C TRP A 152 9.49 -1.04 2.60
N MET A 153 9.37 -1.59 1.41
CA MET A 153 8.71 -2.89 1.20
C MET A 153 9.47 -4.05 1.86
N GLN A 154 10.77 -3.87 2.17
CA GLN A 154 11.63 -4.89 2.77
C GLN A 154 11.58 -6.26 2.05
N ILE A 155 11.24 -6.24 0.77
CA ILE A 155 11.20 -7.45 -0.03
C ILE A 155 12.64 -7.84 -0.34
N PRO A 156 13.07 -9.05 0.02
CA PRO A 156 14.37 -9.56 -0.40
C PRO A 156 14.33 -9.81 -1.90
N TRP A 157 14.79 -8.83 -2.66
CA TRP A 157 14.84 -8.87 -4.14
C TRP A 157 15.99 -9.71 -4.67
N SER A 158 16.86 -10.22 -3.78
CA SER A 158 18.01 -11.01 -4.13
C SER A 158 17.80 -12.50 -3.86
N GLY A 159 17.62 -13.21 -4.87
CA GLY A 159 18.11 -14.55 -5.14
C GLY A 159 17.54 -15.74 -4.38
N GLY A 160 17.22 -15.70 -3.14
CA GLY A 160 16.93 -16.93 -2.39
C GLY A 160 15.48 -17.05 -1.88
N VAL A 161 14.84 -15.94 -1.66
CA VAL A 161 13.46 -15.89 -1.18
C VAL A 161 12.49 -15.58 -2.31
N ALA A 162 12.98 -14.97 -3.39
CA ALA A 162 12.21 -14.73 -4.61
C ALA A 162 11.69 -16.02 -5.27
N ASP A 163 12.37 -17.14 -5.08
CA ASP A 163 11.91 -18.44 -5.59
C ASP A 163 10.69 -18.98 -4.83
N GLY A 164 10.41 -18.50 -3.63
CA GLY A 164 9.19 -18.77 -2.89
C GLY A 164 8.05 -17.76 -3.15
N PHE A 165 8.35 -16.67 -3.83
CA PHE A 165 7.39 -15.68 -4.27
C PHE A 165 6.91 -16.03 -5.68
N HIS A 166 5.89 -16.82 -5.76
CA HIS A 166 5.28 -17.24 -7.05
C HIS A 166 4.79 -16.07 -7.92
N GLY A 167 4.83 -14.84 -7.43
CA GLY A 167 4.36 -13.64 -8.13
C GLY A 167 5.42 -12.83 -8.86
N PHE A 168 6.74 -13.06 -8.66
CA PHE A 168 7.79 -12.21 -9.25
C PHE A 168 8.92 -12.99 -9.91
N THR A 169 9.53 -12.39 -10.93
CA THR A 169 10.81 -12.85 -11.50
C THR A 169 11.98 -12.39 -10.62
N LYS A 170 13.18 -12.94 -10.87
CA LYS A 170 14.43 -12.51 -10.22
C LYS A 170 14.70 -11.01 -10.36
N GLU A 171 14.22 -10.41 -11.45
CA GLU A 171 14.35 -8.97 -11.74
C GLU A 171 13.25 -8.13 -11.06
N GLY A 172 12.41 -8.74 -10.23
CA GLY A 172 11.31 -8.05 -9.55
C GLY A 172 10.14 -7.69 -10.45
N ARG A 173 9.96 -8.37 -11.57
CA ARG A 173 8.81 -8.20 -12.45
C ARG A 173 7.69 -9.15 -12.05
N PRO A 174 6.42 -8.71 -12.08
CA PRO A 174 5.31 -9.61 -11.85
C PRO A 174 5.34 -10.79 -12.84
N ARG A 175 5.28 -12.01 -12.33
CA ARG A 175 5.05 -13.18 -13.19
C ARG A 175 3.61 -13.13 -13.66
N ARG A 176 3.43 -13.18 -14.95
CA ARG A 176 2.11 -13.38 -15.57
C ARG A 176 1.83 -14.88 -15.58
N THR A 177 1.11 -15.36 -14.60
CA THR A 177 0.67 -16.74 -14.53
C THR A 177 -0.84 -16.78 -14.47
N GLY A 178 -1.43 -17.61 -15.28
CA GLY A 178 -2.86 -17.80 -15.38
C GLY A 178 -3.39 -17.61 -16.79
N ALA A 179 -4.50 -18.26 -17.10
CA ALA A 179 -5.14 -18.30 -18.43
C ALA A 179 -5.52 -16.91 -19.01
N ALA A 180 -5.42 -15.86 -18.23
CA ALA A 180 -5.72 -14.48 -18.63
C ALA A 180 -4.54 -13.52 -18.54
N GLY A 181 -3.31 -13.98 -18.26
CA GLY A 181 -2.13 -13.12 -18.12
C GLY A 181 -2.22 -12.11 -16.97
N LYS A 182 -3.15 -12.30 -16.04
CA LYS A 182 -3.27 -11.46 -14.84
C LYS A 182 -2.18 -11.85 -13.85
N PRO A 183 -1.54 -10.88 -13.16
CA PRO A 183 -0.58 -11.18 -12.11
C PRO A 183 -1.22 -12.04 -11.03
N GLU A 184 -0.55 -13.08 -10.57
CA GLU A 184 -0.97 -13.85 -9.38
C GLU A 184 -0.69 -13.03 -8.11
N TYR A 185 -1.27 -11.85 -8.07
CA TYR A 185 -1.10 -10.90 -7.00
C TYR A 185 -1.49 -11.47 -5.64
N HIS A 186 -2.60 -12.20 -5.61
CA HIS A 186 -3.19 -12.61 -4.34
C HIS A 186 -2.34 -13.61 -3.56
N THR A 187 -1.80 -14.60 -4.24
CA THR A 187 -1.07 -15.68 -3.55
C THR A 187 0.25 -15.19 -2.97
N GLY A 188 1.04 -14.45 -3.74
CA GLY A 188 2.37 -14.03 -3.33
C GLY A 188 2.38 -13.05 -2.16
N ILE A 189 1.50 -12.02 -2.16
CA ILE A 189 1.47 -11.05 -1.07
C ILE A 189 0.94 -11.66 0.24
N TYR A 190 -0.05 -12.53 0.17
CA TYR A 190 -0.58 -13.18 1.37
C TYR A 190 0.41 -14.17 1.96
N GLU A 191 1.13 -14.93 1.13
CA GLU A 191 2.22 -15.78 1.60
C GLU A 191 3.33 -14.98 2.25
N PHE A 192 3.70 -13.84 1.66
CA PHE A 192 4.67 -12.92 2.24
C PHE A 192 4.23 -12.41 3.60
N LEU A 193 3.03 -11.85 3.68
CA LEU A 193 2.50 -11.28 4.91
C LEU A 193 2.26 -12.35 6.00
N ARG A 194 1.94 -13.59 5.58
CA ARG A 194 1.76 -14.73 6.48
C ARG A 194 3.08 -15.26 7.03
N ARG A 195 4.10 -15.40 6.17
CA ARG A 195 5.41 -15.91 6.56
C ARG A 195 6.22 -14.91 7.39
N MET A 196 5.89 -13.63 7.30
CA MET A 196 6.48 -12.64 8.17
C MET A 196 5.76 -12.70 9.53
N ASP A 197 6.30 -13.47 10.45
CA ASP A 197 6.03 -13.29 11.88
C ASP A 197 6.45 -11.90 12.37
N VAL A 198 7.09 -11.14 11.49
CA VAL A 198 7.61 -9.80 11.69
C VAL A 198 6.66 -8.79 11.09
N ASP A 199 6.32 -7.77 11.86
CA ASP A 199 5.62 -6.58 11.36
C ASP A 199 6.57 -5.81 10.41
N PRO A 200 6.19 -5.51 9.16
CA PRO A 200 7.01 -4.73 8.24
C PRO A 200 7.05 -3.25 8.65
N VAL A 201 7.69 -2.95 9.78
CA VAL A 201 7.70 -1.62 10.43
C VAL A 201 8.27 -0.51 9.54
N ALA A 202 9.07 -0.82 8.53
CA ALA A 202 9.49 0.14 7.53
C ALA A 202 8.31 0.69 6.70
N CYS A 203 7.21 -0.08 6.61
CA CYS A 203 5.94 0.35 6.04
C CYS A 203 4.94 0.87 7.08
N ALA A 204 5.36 1.11 8.33
CA ALA A 204 4.46 1.69 9.31
C ALA A 204 3.93 3.05 8.83
N PRO A 205 2.63 3.35 9.04
CA PRO A 205 2.01 4.57 8.53
C PRO A 205 2.74 5.85 8.93
N THR A 206 3.23 5.94 10.16
CA THR A 206 4.00 7.10 10.62
C THR A 206 5.35 7.25 9.90
N THR A 207 6.01 6.13 9.62
CA THR A 207 7.27 6.10 8.86
C THR A 207 7.04 6.57 7.43
N ILE A 208 6.08 5.97 6.75
CA ILE A 208 5.75 6.33 5.35
C ILE A 208 5.29 7.78 5.23
N PHE A 209 4.48 8.27 6.16
CA PHE A 209 4.04 9.67 6.16
C PHE A 209 5.22 10.63 6.23
N ARG A 210 6.18 10.40 7.13
CA ARG A 210 7.40 11.20 7.26
C ARG A 210 8.28 11.14 6.01
N GLU A 211 8.44 9.95 5.45
CA GLU A 211 9.21 9.78 4.22
C GLU A 211 8.57 10.50 3.03
N CYS A 212 7.24 10.46 2.89
CA CYS A 212 6.54 11.24 1.88
C CYS A 212 6.76 12.74 2.07
N ALA A 213 6.68 13.24 3.31
CA ALA A 213 6.94 14.65 3.60
C ALA A 213 8.37 15.07 3.24
N ARG A 214 9.35 14.22 3.48
CA ARG A 214 10.76 14.47 3.15
C ARG A 214 11.02 14.47 1.64
N LEU A 215 10.33 13.60 0.90
CA LEU A 215 10.57 13.40 -0.53
C LEU A 215 9.78 14.36 -1.43
N LEU A 216 8.58 14.78 -1.02
CA LEU A 216 7.72 15.65 -1.83
C LEU A 216 8.41 16.95 -2.29
N PRO A 217 9.15 17.70 -1.43
CA PRO A 217 9.82 18.93 -1.86
C PRO A 217 10.87 18.71 -2.96
N THR A 218 11.50 17.53 -2.99
CA THR A 218 12.54 17.21 -3.98
C THR A 218 11.97 16.87 -5.37
N MET A 219 10.64 16.72 -5.48
CA MET A 219 9.95 16.42 -6.74
C MET A 219 9.34 17.67 -7.38
N ILE A 220 9.50 18.85 -6.76
CA ILE A 220 8.94 20.13 -7.23
C ILE A 220 10.03 20.98 -7.94
N THR A 221 11.29 20.60 -7.79
CA THR A 221 12.44 21.24 -8.45
C THR A 221 12.77 20.56 -9.77
#